data_7b488e9bd8fba5333e021826b8eb9f23
#
_entry.id   7b488e9bd8fba5333e021826b8eb9f23
#
_cell.length_a   1.000
_cell.length_b   1.000
_cell.length_c   1.000
_cell.angle_alpha   90.00
_cell.angle_beta   90.00
_cell.angle_gamma   90.00
#
_symmetry.space_group_name_H-M   'P 1'
#
loop_
_entity.id
_entity.type
_entity.pdbx_description
1 polymer ?
#
loop_
_entity_poly.entity_id
_entity_poly.type
_entity_poly.pdbx_seq_one_letter_code
_entity_poly.pdbx_strand_id
1 'polypeptide(L)'
;LRAAGSPVKTTNTESTGPIPFMKMIDTALFAVSRKGKKAGAAAAYMENWHLNFSQFLDLRQNSGDPYLRTRFLDTAVFISDEFMKRVQGGQDWYLFDPAEVSDLNELYGEAFSRRYQEYIKLAEAGKINRFEVVPARQQFRQILSSLQATGHPWLTWKDAINLRALNNNTGTIHLSNLCTEITLPEDENNIATCNLVSMNLSAFLNADKTWDWDRLAVSVRSATRQLDNLIDITNTPVAEAMHSNEQNRALGLGYMGLSDVLEKLEISYESEAAYDLVDQLTEFISYHAIDESANLAAERGSYPNFAGSGWSKGLLPIDTVDKLTTERGVKVKIDSKSRLDWEALRQKVKKGMRNATLMAIAPTANISHVAGTTPGLDPQFSQIFSRSTLNGKFLEVNANLVRKLKQLNLWESLKDDLLANQGDIQGFEQIPQAVRDVYKTSFQLSPYAFIEVAARAQKWVDQAISRNMYLESRDIDEYIEIYSEAWRRGLKTTYYLHVKPRHQSEQTTVTSQSVQKVRTDSAKRVSGFGFARRKQS
;
A
#
# COMPACT_ATOMS: atom_id res chain seq x y z
N LEU A 1 0.60 6.11 -23.38
CA LEU A 1 -0.19 6.97 -24.28
C LEU A 1 0.59 8.23 -24.61
N ARG A 2 0.40 8.79 -25.84
CA ARG A 2 1.00 10.07 -26.26
C ARG A 2 0.45 11.23 -25.45
N ALA A 3 1.24 12.30 -25.34
CA ALA A 3 0.78 13.51 -24.70
C ALA A 3 -0.30 14.23 -25.55
N ALA A 4 -1.10 15.08 -24.90
CA ALA A 4 -2.03 15.96 -25.59
C ALA A 4 -1.30 16.91 -26.53
N GLY A 5 -1.82 17.12 -27.74
CA GLY A 5 -1.18 17.90 -28.81
C GLY A 5 -0.02 17.20 -29.53
N SER A 6 0.27 15.93 -29.20
CA SER A 6 1.27 15.12 -29.91
C SER A 6 0.80 14.80 -31.32
N PRO A 7 1.64 14.95 -32.37
CA PRO A 7 1.20 14.73 -33.75
C PRO A 7 0.91 13.25 -34.03
N VAL A 8 -0.22 12.99 -34.66
CA VAL A 8 -0.63 11.67 -35.17
C VAL A 8 -0.47 11.66 -36.69
N LYS A 9 0.69 11.16 -37.15
CA LYS A 9 1.09 11.23 -38.57
C LYS A 9 0.11 10.54 -39.53
N THR A 10 -0.52 9.44 -39.09
CA THR A 10 -1.45 8.64 -39.94
C THR A 10 -2.74 9.37 -40.26
N THR A 11 -3.20 10.28 -39.41
CA THR A 11 -4.47 11.03 -39.57
C THR A 11 -4.23 12.52 -39.78
N ASN A 12 -2.99 13.00 -39.70
CA ASN A 12 -2.63 14.43 -39.75
C ASN A 12 -3.39 15.25 -38.70
N THR A 13 -3.55 14.71 -37.49
CA THR A 13 -4.25 15.31 -36.35
C THR A 13 -3.34 15.34 -35.13
N GLU A 14 -3.86 15.87 -34.02
CA GLU A 14 -3.17 15.86 -32.72
C GLU A 14 -3.85 14.89 -31.75
N SER A 15 -3.04 14.30 -30.86
CA SER A 15 -3.52 13.44 -29.77
C SER A 15 -4.29 14.26 -28.74
N THR A 16 -5.38 13.71 -28.21
CA THR A 16 -6.11 14.28 -27.06
C THR A 16 -5.42 14.03 -25.72
N GLY A 17 -4.35 13.24 -25.72
CA GLY A 17 -3.62 12.83 -24.51
C GLY A 17 -4.33 11.74 -23.69
N PRO A 18 -3.78 11.36 -22.52
CA PRO A 18 -4.29 10.24 -21.72
C PRO A 18 -5.58 10.55 -20.95
N ILE A 19 -5.86 11.81 -20.61
CA ILE A 19 -6.94 12.18 -19.69
C ILE A 19 -8.34 11.77 -20.19
N PRO A 20 -8.72 11.99 -21.46
CA PRO A 20 -10.01 11.55 -21.99
C PRO A 20 -10.19 10.01 -21.93
N PHE A 21 -9.13 9.24 -22.16
CA PHE A 21 -9.18 7.78 -22.04
C PHE A 21 -9.37 7.33 -20.59
N MET A 22 -8.70 7.99 -19.63
CA MET A 22 -8.93 7.75 -18.21
C MET A 22 -10.37 8.08 -17.80
N LYS A 23 -10.96 9.16 -18.36
CA LYS A 23 -12.36 9.51 -18.14
C LYS A 23 -13.31 8.47 -18.73
N MET A 24 -12.99 7.89 -19.88
CA MET A 24 -13.78 6.80 -20.47
C MET A 24 -13.79 5.58 -19.54
N ILE A 25 -12.64 5.19 -18.99
CA ILE A 25 -12.53 4.09 -18.03
C ILE A 25 -13.31 4.40 -16.76
N ASP A 26 -13.18 5.60 -16.20
CA ASP A 26 -13.94 6.08 -15.03
C ASP A 26 -15.46 5.91 -15.22
N THR A 27 -15.96 6.29 -16.40
CA THR A 27 -17.37 6.16 -16.75
C THR A 27 -17.80 4.69 -16.92
N ALA A 28 -16.93 3.86 -17.51
CA ALA A 28 -17.18 2.43 -17.63
C ALA A 28 -17.25 1.75 -16.25
N LEU A 29 -16.36 2.10 -15.32
CA LEU A 29 -16.39 1.61 -13.93
C LEU A 29 -17.70 1.96 -13.23
N PHE A 30 -18.19 3.18 -13.42
CA PHE A 30 -19.50 3.59 -12.90
C PHE A 30 -20.63 2.74 -13.50
N ALA A 31 -20.62 2.52 -14.82
CA ALA A 31 -21.67 1.78 -15.52
C ALA A 31 -21.75 0.31 -15.08
N VAL A 32 -20.59 -0.36 -14.84
CA VAL A 32 -20.57 -1.78 -14.43
C VAL A 32 -20.74 -1.97 -12.92
N SER A 33 -20.73 -0.90 -12.14
CA SER A 33 -20.91 -0.95 -10.69
C SER A 33 -22.31 -1.43 -10.31
N ARG A 34 -22.39 -2.50 -9.54
CA ARG A 34 -23.66 -3.05 -9.03
C ARG A 34 -24.09 -2.30 -7.76
N LYS A 35 -25.09 -1.42 -7.92
CA LYS A 35 -25.61 -0.58 -6.84
C LYS A 35 -25.90 -1.40 -5.58
N GLY A 36 -25.29 -1.01 -4.44
CA GLY A 36 -25.53 -1.61 -3.13
C GLY A 36 -24.87 -2.97 -2.88
N LYS A 37 -24.11 -3.55 -3.86
CA LYS A 37 -23.42 -4.85 -3.67
C LYS A 37 -21.91 -4.76 -3.84
N LYS A 38 -21.43 -4.40 -5.02
CA LYS A 38 -20.00 -4.23 -5.28
C LYS A 38 -19.79 -3.20 -6.38
N ALA A 39 -18.98 -2.20 -6.11
CA ALA A 39 -18.53 -1.24 -7.12
C ALA A 39 -17.41 -1.84 -7.97
N GLY A 40 -17.34 -1.43 -9.25
CA GLY A 40 -16.15 -1.59 -10.05
C GLY A 40 -15.07 -0.63 -9.52
N ALA A 41 -13.81 -1.06 -9.55
CA ALA A 41 -12.69 -0.22 -9.15
C ALA A 41 -11.48 -0.52 -10.03
N ALA A 42 -10.72 0.50 -10.34
CA ALA A 42 -9.45 0.40 -11.07
C ALA A 42 -8.52 1.54 -10.63
N ALA A 43 -7.22 1.37 -10.89
CA ALA A 43 -6.22 2.40 -10.68
C ALA A 43 -5.44 2.65 -11.96
N ALA A 44 -5.23 3.92 -12.30
CA ALA A 44 -4.36 4.34 -13.38
C ALA A 44 -2.98 4.69 -12.81
N TYR A 45 -1.93 4.15 -13.43
CA TYR A 45 -0.54 4.42 -13.08
C TYR A 45 0.10 5.31 -14.13
N MET A 46 0.82 6.34 -13.71
CA MET A 46 1.57 7.23 -14.61
C MET A 46 2.95 7.51 -14.05
N GLU A 47 3.97 7.47 -14.91
CA GLU A 47 5.30 7.95 -14.55
C GLU A 47 5.33 9.48 -14.53
N ASN A 48 6.02 10.03 -13.56
CA ASN A 48 6.00 11.47 -13.29
C ASN A 48 6.84 12.32 -14.26
N TRP A 49 7.44 11.71 -15.28
CA TRP A 49 8.09 12.42 -16.39
C TRP A 49 7.17 12.64 -17.61
N HIS A 50 5.94 12.13 -17.57
CA HIS A 50 4.97 12.30 -18.66
C HIS A 50 4.51 13.75 -18.76
N LEU A 51 4.45 14.34 -19.99
CA LEU A 51 4.14 15.74 -20.22
C LEU A 51 2.73 16.15 -19.68
N ASN A 52 1.76 15.24 -19.61
CA ASN A 52 0.45 15.50 -19.01
C ASN A 52 0.38 15.18 -17.50
N PHE A 53 1.50 15.08 -16.81
CA PHE A 53 1.50 14.65 -15.41
C PHE A 53 0.76 15.62 -14.48
N SER A 54 0.84 16.93 -14.72
CA SER A 54 0.09 17.92 -13.96
C SER A 54 -1.44 17.70 -14.07
N GLN A 55 -1.93 17.42 -15.29
CA GLN A 55 -3.35 17.10 -15.50
C GLN A 55 -3.76 15.76 -14.83
N PHE A 56 -2.84 14.80 -14.78
CA PHE A 56 -3.05 13.54 -14.06
C PHE A 56 -3.20 13.75 -12.55
N LEU A 57 -2.44 14.64 -11.93
CA LEU A 57 -2.59 15.00 -10.51
C LEU A 57 -3.96 15.63 -10.21
N ASP A 58 -4.53 16.32 -11.19
CA ASP A 58 -5.82 16.99 -11.04
C ASP A 58 -7.03 16.04 -11.16
N LEU A 59 -6.84 14.82 -11.66
CA LEU A 59 -7.95 13.88 -11.92
C LEU A 59 -8.86 13.66 -10.72
N ARG A 60 -8.32 13.58 -9.52
CA ARG A 60 -9.05 13.30 -8.27
C ARG A 60 -9.49 14.56 -7.50
N GLN A 61 -9.18 15.76 -8.00
CA GLN A 61 -9.59 17.01 -7.35
C GLN A 61 -11.11 17.14 -7.30
N ASN A 62 -11.62 17.73 -6.20
CA ASN A 62 -13.06 17.90 -5.97
C ASN A 62 -13.66 19.08 -6.76
N SER A 63 -12.83 19.96 -7.27
CA SER A 63 -13.19 21.16 -8.03
C SER A 63 -12.69 21.09 -9.48
N GLY A 64 -13.11 22.03 -10.32
CA GLY A 64 -12.72 22.13 -11.72
C GLY A 64 -13.70 21.45 -12.67
N ASP A 65 -13.33 21.32 -13.94
CA ASP A 65 -14.18 20.75 -14.99
C ASP A 65 -14.46 19.26 -14.73
N PRO A 66 -15.73 18.84 -14.55
CA PRO A 66 -16.10 17.45 -14.31
C PRO A 66 -15.68 16.47 -15.43
N TYR A 67 -15.53 16.95 -16.66
CA TYR A 67 -15.08 16.15 -17.80
C TYR A 67 -13.60 15.78 -17.70
N LEU A 68 -12.82 16.53 -16.90
CA LEU A 68 -11.40 16.29 -16.62
C LEU A 68 -11.17 15.69 -15.24
N ARG A 69 -12.19 15.13 -14.59
CA ARG A 69 -12.12 14.53 -13.25
C ARG A 69 -12.60 13.09 -13.27
N THR A 70 -11.96 12.25 -12.43
CA THR A 70 -12.38 10.86 -12.19
C THR A 70 -12.94 10.72 -10.77
N ARG A 71 -13.87 9.78 -10.58
CA ARG A 71 -14.51 9.50 -9.28
C ARG A 71 -14.40 8.03 -8.88
N PHE A 72 -14.31 7.15 -9.86
CA PHE A 72 -14.24 5.69 -9.70
C PHE A 72 -12.88 5.14 -10.09
N LEU A 73 -12.10 5.87 -10.91
CA LEU A 73 -10.75 5.54 -11.28
C LEU A 73 -9.78 6.18 -10.27
N ASP A 74 -9.08 5.37 -9.53
CA ASP A 74 -8.03 5.79 -8.61
C ASP A 74 -6.72 6.08 -9.37
N THR A 75 -5.77 6.74 -8.74
CA THR A 75 -4.50 7.11 -9.39
C THR A 75 -3.31 6.75 -8.52
N ALA A 76 -2.21 6.34 -9.17
CA ALA A 76 -0.92 6.11 -8.54
C ALA A 76 0.21 6.63 -9.42
N VAL A 77 1.29 7.08 -8.81
CA VAL A 77 2.47 7.60 -9.51
C VAL A 77 3.62 6.61 -9.43
N PHE A 78 4.26 6.36 -10.58
CA PHE A 78 5.48 5.58 -10.69
C PHE A 78 6.69 6.52 -10.69
N ILE A 79 7.50 6.46 -9.63
CA ILE A 79 8.60 7.40 -9.34
C ILE A 79 9.93 6.69 -9.53
N SER A 80 10.83 7.28 -10.34
CA SER A 80 12.19 6.77 -10.52
C SER A 80 13.15 7.26 -9.42
N ASP A 81 14.24 6.52 -9.21
CA ASP A 81 15.34 6.95 -8.32
C ASP A 81 16.01 8.24 -8.83
N GLU A 82 16.09 8.44 -10.14
CA GLU A 82 16.60 9.68 -10.74
C GLU A 82 15.80 10.90 -10.30
N PHE A 83 14.46 10.79 -10.25
CA PHE A 83 13.62 11.86 -9.74
C PHE A 83 13.87 12.15 -8.27
N MET A 84 13.94 11.11 -7.43
CA MET A 84 14.19 11.28 -6.00
C MET A 84 15.56 11.90 -5.70
N LYS A 85 16.57 11.54 -6.48
CA LYS A 85 17.91 12.17 -6.39
C LYS A 85 17.85 13.65 -6.76
N ARG A 86 17.11 14.01 -7.80
CA ARG A 86 16.92 15.43 -8.21
C ARG A 86 16.12 16.22 -7.18
N VAL A 87 15.11 15.61 -6.54
CA VAL A 87 14.39 16.22 -5.41
C VAL A 87 15.35 16.57 -4.26
N GLN A 88 16.26 15.65 -3.92
CA GLN A 88 17.25 15.87 -2.86
C GLN A 88 18.33 16.88 -3.25
N GLY A 89 18.75 16.84 -4.53
CA GLY A 89 19.78 17.73 -5.08
C GLY A 89 19.26 19.11 -5.49
N GLY A 90 17.95 19.39 -5.36
CA GLY A 90 17.36 20.67 -5.77
C GLY A 90 17.48 20.95 -7.28
N GLN A 91 17.47 19.90 -8.10
CA GLN A 91 17.65 19.97 -9.54
C GLN A 91 16.30 20.04 -10.27
N ASP A 92 16.36 20.39 -11.56
CA ASP A 92 15.21 20.41 -12.46
C ASP A 92 14.81 19.00 -12.90
N TRP A 93 13.52 18.85 -13.22
CA TRP A 93 12.90 17.66 -13.77
C TRP A 93 12.24 17.98 -15.10
N TYR A 94 12.51 17.18 -16.12
CA TYR A 94 11.99 17.36 -17.46
C TYR A 94 10.81 16.42 -17.67
N LEU A 95 9.70 16.97 -18.14
CA LEU A 95 8.52 16.24 -18.58
C LEU A 95 8.59 16.10 -20.09
N PHE A 96 8.40 14.90 -20.60
CA PHE A 96 8.53 14.60 -22.02
C PHE A 96 7.23 14.05 -22.61
N ASP A 97 7.07 14.24 -23.93
CA ASP A 97 6.09 13.51 -24.69
C ASP A 97 6.59 12.08 -24.95
N PRO A 98 5.85 11.02 -24.51
CA PRO A 98 6.26 9.64 -24.77
C PRO A 98 6.48 9.31 -26.26
N ALA A 99 5.88 10.08 -27.18
CA ALA A 99 6.09 9.89 -28.60
C ALA A 99 7.52 10.24 -29.06
N GLU A 100 8.24 11.10 -28.31
CA GLU A 100 9.61 11.50 -28.61
C GLU A 100 10.66 10.73 -27.76
N VAL A 101 10.24 10.07 -26.67
CA VAL A 101 11.09 9.33 -25.73
C VAL A 101 10.53 7.93 -25.46
N SER A 102 10.22 7.20 -26.53
CA SER A 102 9.38 5.99 -26.50
C SER A 102 9.95 4.80 -25.73
N ASP A 103 11.26 4.77 -25.47
CA ASP A 103 11.94 3.70 -24.72
C ASP A 103 12.03 3.96 -23.21
N LEU A 104 11.74 5.18 -22.77
CA LEU A 104 12.00 5.59 -21.39
C LEU A 104 11.16 4.83 -20.36
N ASN A 105 9.93 4.44 -20.72
CA ASN A 105 9.07 3.67 -19.83
C ASN A 105 9.57 2.24 -19.58
N GLU A 106 10.33 1.66 -20.53
CA GLU A 106 10.88 0.31 -20.38
C GLU A 106 12.13 0.26 -19.50
N LEU A 107 12.74 1.43 -19.23
CA LEU A 107 13.99 1.52 -18.51
C LEU A 107 13.80 1.80 -17.02
N TYR A 108 14.70 1.30 -16.19
CA TYR A 108 14.77 1.55 -14.75
C TYR A 108 16.25 1.53 -14.28
N GLY A 109 16.48 1.97 -13.03
CA GLY A 109 17.82 2.03 -12.44
C GLY A 109 18.79 2.94 -13.18
N GLU A 110 20.05 2.54 -13.30
CA GLU A 110 21.07 3.31 -13.97
C GLU A 110 20.77 3.50 -15.47
N ALA A 111 20.17 2.51 -16.13
CA ALA A 111 19.79 2.60 -17.54
C ALA A 111 18.78 3.72 -17.77
N PHE A 112 17.77 3.85 -16.90
CA PHE A 112 16.82 4.97 -16.93
C PHE A 112 17.54 6.30 -16.73
N SER A 113 18.34 6.42 -15.67
CA SER A 113 19.06 7.67 -15.34
C SER A 113 19.94 8.15 -16.49
N ARG A 114 20.70 7.25 -17.10
CA ARG A 114 21.57 7.56 -18.25
C ARG A 114 20.75 8.02 -19.46
N ARG A 115 19.69 7.28 -19.81
CA ARG A 115 18.84 7.61 -20.96
C ARG A 115 18.08 8.90 -20.76
N TYR A 116 17.60 9.13 -19.56
CA TYR A 116 16.91 10.36 -19.19
C TYR A 116 17.82 11.60 -19.35
N GLN A 117 19.08 11.50 -18.93
CA GLN A 117 20.08 12.56 -19.12
C GLN A 117 20.43 12.77 -20.60
N GLU A 118 20.45 11.72 -21.43
CA GLU A 118 20.60 11.85 -22.88
C GLU A 118 19.44 12.64 -23.49
N TYR A 119 18.22 12.35 -23.08
CA TYR A 119 17.03 13.08 -23.53
C TYR A 119 17.02 14.56 -23.10
N ILE A 120 17.51 14.87 -21.89
CA ILE A 120 17.72 16.27 -21.48
C ILE A 120 18.66 16.99 -22.45
N LYS A 121 19.82 16.40 -22.76
CA LYS A 121 20.78 16.99 -23.71
C LYS A 121 20.20 17.16 -25.12
N LEU A 122 19.36 16.23 -25.58
CA LEU A 122 18.66 16.33 -26.85
C LEU A 122 17.59 17.45 -26.84
N ALA A 123 16.89 17.63 -25.74
CA ALA A 123 15.94 18.72 -25.57
C ALA A 123 16.64 20.09 -25.58
N GLU A 124 17.71 20.24 -24.82
CA GLU A 124 18.55 21.46 -24.79
C GLU A 124 19.17 21.77 -26.15
N ALA A 125 19.47 20.75 -26.94
CA ALA A 125 19.98 20.89 -28.32
C ALA A 125 18.87 21.13 -29.36
N GLY A 126 17.61 21.26 -28.95
CA GLY A 126 16.46 21.48 -29.86
C GLY A 126 16.10 20.27 -30.73
N LYS A 127 16.51 19.06 -30.35
CA LYS A 127 16.19 17.80 -31.05
C LYS A 127 14.94 17.10 -30.53
N ILE A 128 14.47 17.48 -29.36
CA ILE A 128 13.16 17.14 -28.77
C ILE A 128 12.37 18.43 -28.70
N ASN A 129 11.15 18.41 -29.21
CA ASN A 129 10.34 19.63 -29.36
C ASN A 129 9.28 19.78 -28.28
N ARG A 130 8.91 18.69 -27.63
CA ARG A 130 7.78 18.64 -26.69
C ARG A 130 8.26 18.18 -25.32
N PHE A 131 8.64 19.16 -24.52
CA PHE A 131 9.04 18.95 -23.14
C PHE A 131 8.66 20.18 -22.29
N GLU A 132 8.61 19.99 -20.98
CA GLU A 132 8.46 21.02 -19.98
C GLU A 132 9.51 20.82 -18.88
N VAL A 133 9.99 21.90 -18.29
CA VAL A 133 10.98 21.86 -17.22
C VAL A 133 10.38 22.41 -15.94
N VAL A 134 10.45 21.64 -14.88
CA VAL A 134 9.93 22.02 -13.55
C VAL A 134 10.97 21.69 -12.47
N PRO A 135 11.07 22.43 -11.38
CA PRO A 135 11.91 22.03 -10.25
C PRO A 135 11.39 20.70 -9.64
N ALA A 136 12.26 19.69 -9.54
CA ALA A 136 11.88 18.35 -9.05
C ALA A 136 11.22 18.40 -7.66
N ARG A 137 11.75 19.22 -6.74
CA ARG A 137 11.19 19.39 -5.41
C ARG A 137 9.78 20.02 -5.44
N GLN A 138 9.53 20.94 -6.38
CA GLN A 138 8.20 21.52 -6.57
C GLN A 138 7.20 20.49 -7.08
N GLN A 139 7.57 19.66 -8.05
CA GLN A 139 6.70 18.59 -8.54
C GLN A 139 6.40 17.58 -7.41
N PHE A 140 7.40 17.20 -6.61
CA PHE A 140 7.17 16.30 -5.48
C PHE A 140 6.23 16.91 -4.45
N ARG A 141 6.35 18.21 -4.17
CA ARG A 141 5.41 18.97 -3.35
C ARG A 141 3.98 18.92 -3.91
N GLN A 142 3.81 19.05 -5.23
CA GLN A 142 2.50 18.97 -5.88
C GLN A 142 1.89 17.57 -5.76
N ILE A 143 2.68 16.51 -5.95
CA ILE A 143 2.26 15.11 -5.74
C ILE A 143 1.74 14.93 -4.31
N LEU A 144 2.50 15.34 -3.31
CA LEU A 144 2.14 15.18 -1.90
C LEU A 144 0.96 16.06 -1.49
N SER A 145 0.83 17.25 -2.07
CA SER A 145 -0.33 18.13 -1.85
C SER A 145 -1.61 17.51 -2.43
N SER A 146 -1.53 16.90 -3.62
CA SER A 146 -2.65 16.17 -4.21
C SER A 146 -3.02 14.94 -3.35
N LEU A 147 -2.03 14.17 -2.91
CA LEU A 147 -2.21 13.04 -2.01
C LEU A 147 -2.90 13.47 -0.70
N GLN A 148 -2.46 14.56 -0.09
CA GLN A 148 -3.07 15.10 1.14
C GLN A 148 -4.53 15.52 0.92
N ALA A 149 -4.82 16.17 -0.21
CA ALA A 149 -6.14 16.74 -0.49
C ALA A 149 -7.17 15.68 -0.92
N THR A 150 -6.73 14.63 -1.60
CA THR A 150 -7.62 13.69 -2.29
C THR A 150 -7.40 12.21 -1.90
N GLY A 151 -6.33 11.89 -1.17
CA GLY A 151 -5.87 10.53 -0.93
C GLY A 151 -5.15 9.91 -2.14
N HIS A 152 -4.90 10.69 -3.20
CA HIS A 152 -4.28 10.24 -4.46
C HIS A 152 -3.31 11.31 -5.02
N PRO A 153 -2.34 10.88 -5.85
CA PRO A 153 -2.01 9.50 -6.25
C PRO A 153 -1.27 8.76 -5.14
N TRP A 154 -1.36 7.43 -5.13
CA TRP A 154 -0.47 6.60 -4.28
C TRP A 154 0.95 6.63 -4.84
N LEU A 155 1.94 6.52 -3.95
CA LEU A 155 3.34 6.58 -4.36
C LEU A 155 3.92 5.17 -4.50
N THR A 156 4.52 4.90 -5.66
CA THR A 156 5.23 3.66 -5.98
C THR A 156 6.59 3.98 -6.58
N TRP A 157 7.64 3.25 -6.18
CA TRP A 157 9.02 3.50 -6.61
C TRP A 157 9.45 2.48 -7.66
N LYS A 158 9.51 2.95 -8.92
CA LYS A 158 9.79 2.14 -10.11
C LYS A 158 11.04 1.29 -9.97
N ASP A 159 12.13 1.91 -9.52
CA ASP A 159 13.42 1.23 -9.44
C ASP A 159 13.45 0.21 -8.30
N ALA A 160 12.89 0.54 -7.12
CA ALA A 160 12.77 -0.43 -6.03
C ALA A 160 11.92 -1.64 -6.44
N ILE A 161 10.86 -1.45 -7.21
CA ILE A 161 10.01 -2.52 -7.74
C ILE A 161 10.80 -3.39 -8.72
N ASN A 162 11.37 -2.81 -9.77
CA ASN A 162 11.98 -3.54 -10.88
C ASN A 162 13.35 -4.15 -10.53
N LEU A 163 14.22 -3.42 -9.82
CA LEU A 163 15.52 -3.92 -9.39
C LEU A 163 15.41 -5.08 -8.41
N ARG A 164 14.38 -5.06 -7.57
CA ARG A 164 14.12 -6.09 -6.57
C ARG A 164 13.16 -7.18 -7.04
N ALA A 165 12.70 -7.15 -8.28
CA ALA A 165 11.88 -8.22 -8.86
C ALA A 165 12.76 -9.44 -9.19
N LEU A 166 12.31 -10.63 -8.79
CA LEU A 166 12.98 -11.90 -9.09
C LEU A 166 12.44 -12.56 -10.37
N ASN A 167 11.38 -11.99 -10.93
CA ASN A 167 10.72 -12.39 -12.19
C ASN A 167 10.89 -11.37 -13.32
N ASN A 168 11.90 -10.49 -13.25
CA ASN A 168 12.14 -9.41 -14.22
C ASN A 168 12.68 -9.89 -15.58
N ASN A 169 12.88 -11.19 -15.77
CA ASN A 169 13.20 -11.80 -17.06
C ASN A 169 12.02 -11.83 -18.03
N THR A 170 10.81 -11.55 -17.57
CA THR A 170 9.58 -11.55 -18.39
C THR A 170 9.12 -10.14 -18.79
N GLY A 171 9.81 -9.09 -18.36
CA GLY A 171 9.51 -7.71 -18.74
C GLY A 171 9.68 -6.70 -17.61
N THR A 172 9.51 -5.43 -17.95
CA THR A 172 9.50 -4.33 -17.01
C THR A 172 8.13 -4.24 -16.33
N ILE A 173 8.11 -3.99 -15.02
CA ILE A 173 6.90 -3.76 -14.25
C ILE A 173 6.53 -2.28 -14.37
N HIS A 174 5.37 -1.98 -14.99
CA HIS A 174 4.90 -0.63 -15.28
C HIS A 174 3.81 -0.13 -14.35
N LEU A 175 3.17 -1.04 -13.63
CA LEU A 175 2.05 -0.74 -12.75
C LEU A 175 1.95 -1.76 -11.60
N SER A 176 1.03 -1.52 -10.69
CA SER A 176 0.64 -2.44 -9.63
C SER A 176 -0.87 -2.62 -9.66
N ASN A 177 -1.42 -3.43 -8.76
CA ASN A 177 -2.86 -3.56 -8.58
C ASN A 177 -3.47 -2.35 -7.86
N LEU A 178 -4.78 -2.41 -7.62
CA LEU A 178 -5.54 -1.38 -6.90
C LEU A 178 -4.98 -1.10 -5.50
N CYS A 179 -4.44 -2.11 -4.81
CA CYS A 179 -3.96 -1.98 -3.43
C CYS A 179 -2.43 -1.84 -3.31
N THR A 180 -1.70 -1.77 -4.42
CA THR A 180 -0.26 -1.52 -4.54
C THR A 180 0.69 -2.62 -4.02
N GLU A 181 0.18 -3.82 -3.63
CA GLU A 181 1.03 -4.92 -3.17
C GLU A 181 1.55 -5.83 -4.28
N ILE A 182 0.95 -5.81 -5.48
CA ILE A 182 1.29 -6.69 -6.58
C ILE A 182 2.27 -6.01 -7.54
N THR A 183 3.37 -6.68 -7.83
CA THR A 183 4.41 -6.19 -8.74
C THR A 183 4.79 -7.30 -9.73
N LEU A 184 3.99 -7.40 -10.80
CA LEU A 184 4.14 -8.39 -11.85
C LEU A 184 4.31 -7.69 -13.20
N PRO A 185 5.19 -8.18 -14.10
CA PRO A 185 5.27 -7.69 -15.47
C PRO A 185 3.98 -7.99 -16.24
N GLU A 186 3.60 -7.08 -17.11
CA GLU A 186 2.44 -7.20 -17.99
C GLU A 186 2.79 -6.74 -19.40
N ASP A 187 2.20 -7.37 -20.39
CA ASP A 187 2.28 -7.00 -21.79
C ASP A 187 0.95 -7.33 -22.52
N GLU A 188 0.93 -7.20 -23.83
CA GLU A 188 -0.26 -7.46 -24.65
C GLU A 188 -0.75 -8.91 -24.61
N ASN A 189 0.12 -9.86 -24.22
CA ASN A 189 -0.18 -11.29 -24.14
C ASN A 189 -0.27 -11.80 -22.70
N ASN A 190 0.11 -10.99 -21.72
CA ASN A 190 0.21 -11.35 -20.32
C ASN A 190 -0.48 -10.32 -19.43
N ILE A 191 -1.68 -10.63 -18.97
CA ILE A 191 -2.39 -9.84 -17.95
C ILE A 191 -2.15 -10.51 -16.60
N ALA A 192 -1.50 -9.79 -15.68
CA ALA A 192 -1.20 -10.30 -14.36
C ALA A 192 -2.47 -10.57 -13.54
N THR A 193 -2.47 -11.68 -12.83
CA THR A 193 -3.54 -12.07 -11.90
C THR A 193 -3.00 -12.30 -10.50
N CYS A 194 -3.79 -11.89 -9.50
CA CYS A 194 -3.41 -12.01 -8.09
C CYS A 194 -4.01 -13.30 -7.50
N ASN A 195 -3.16 -14.21 -7.06
CA ASN A 195 -3.54 -15.38 -6.27
C ASN A 195 -3.08 -15.15 -4.82
N LEU A 196 -4.00 -14.71 -3.94
CA LEU A 196 -3.66 -14.16 -2.64
C LEU A 196 -4.16 -15.03 -1.48
N VAL A 197 -3.35 -15.08 -0.41
CA VAL A 197 -3.75 -15.59 0.91
C VAL A 197 -3.09 -14.74 2.00
N SER A 198 -3.77 -14.55 3.12
CA SER A 198 -3.23 -13.85 4.29
C SER A 198 -3.34 -14.71 5.54
N MET A 199 -2.20 -14.97 6.18
CA MET A 199 -2.13 -15.71 7.44
C MET A 199 -2.61 -14.84 8.60
N ASN A 200 -3.49 -15.36 9.45
CA ASN A 200 -3.86 -14.67 10.68
C ASN A 200 -2.82 -14.97 11.76
N LEU A 201 -1.91 -14.05 12.01
CA LEU A 201 -0.82 -14.22 12.98
C LEU A 201 -1.29 -14.57 14.39
N SER A 202 -2.43 -14.01 14.81
CA SER A 202 -2.98 -14.28 16.13
C SER A 202 -3.31 -15.76 16.40
N ALA A 203 -3.50 -16.55 15.33
CA ALA A 203 -3.78 -17.98 15.45
C ALA A 203 -2.55 -18.80 15.85
N PHE A 204 -1.35 -18.26 15.69
CA PHE A 204 -0.08 -18.95 15.95
C PHE A 204 0.58 -18.51 17.27
N LEU A 205 -0.07 -17.66 18.03
CA LEU A 205 0.36 -17.26 19.36
C LEU A 205 -0.36 -18.11 20.40
N ASN A 206 0.41 -18.85 21.22
CA ASN A 206 -0.10 -19.69 22.31
C ASN A 206 -0.61 -18.83 23.47
N ALA A 207 -1.37 -19.45 24.38
CA ALA A 207 -1.92 -18.77 25.57
C ALA A 207 -0.82 -18.26 26.54
N ASP A 208 0.33 -18.91 26.56
CA ASP A 208 1.52 -18.53 27.33
C ASP A 208 2.39 -17.47 26.64
N LYS A 209 1.90 -16.90 25.53
CA LYS A 209 2.58 -15.90 24.69
C LYS A 209 3.82 -16.43 23.92
N THR A 210 3.99 -17.73 23.82
CA THR A 210 4.99 -18.36 22.94
C THR A 210 4.45 -18.53 21.53
N TRP A 211 5.34 -18.57 20.52
CA TRP A 211 4.97 -18.83 19.13
C TRP A 211 4.94 -20.31 18.83
N ASP A 212 3.90 -20.76 18.12
CA ASP A 212 3.80 -22.08 17.51
C ASP A 212 4.44 -22.04 16.11
N TRP A 213 5.77 -22.02 16.08
CA TRP A 213 6.54 -21.93 14.83
C TRP A 213 6.31 -23.13 13.92
N ASP A 214 6.16 -24.32 14.47
CA ASP A 214 5.93 -25.54 13.68
C ASP A 214 4.57 -25.47 12.96
N ARG A 215 3.54 -25.08 13.65
CA ARG A 215 2.21 -24.89 13.05
C ARG A 215 2.21 -23.76 12.03
N LEU A 216 2.94 -22.68 12.27
CA LEU A 216 3.08 -21.60 11.31
C LEU A 216 3.79 -22.10 10.03
N ALA A 217 4.89 -22.83 10.15
CA ALA A 217 5.62 -23.42 9.03
C ALA A 217 4.74 -24.35 8.18
N VAL A 218 4.04 -25.27 8.83
CA VAL A 218 3.10 -26.19 8.15
C VAL A 218 2.00 -25.43 7.44
N SER A 219 1.43 -24.40 8.09
CA SER A 219 0.35 -23.59 7.51
C SER A 219 0.82 -22.78 6.30
N VAL A 220 2.02 -22.17 6.36
CA VAL A 220 2.61 -21.43 5.23
C VAL A 220 2.84 -22.36 4.03
N ARG A 221 3.42 -23.54 4.25
CA ARG A 221 3.63 -24.55 3.20
C ARG A 221 2.29 -25.01 2.59
N SER A 222 1.31 -25.29 3.44
CA SER A 222 -0.04 -25.68 2.99
C SER A 222 -0.69 -24.57 2.16
N ALA A 223 -0.59 -23.30 2.61
CA ALA A 223 -1.14 -22.16 1.90
C ALA A 223 -0.48 -21.95 0.53
N THR A 224 0.86 -22.07 0.46
CA THR A 224 1.61 -22.00 -0.82
C THR A 224 1.15 -23.07 -1.79
N ARG A 225 1.03 -24.34 -1.34
CA ARG A 225 0.55 -25.46 -2.14
C ARG A 225 -0.90 -25.28 -2.61
N GLN A 226 -1.77 -24.78 -1.73
CA GLN A 226 -3.17 -24.54 -2.06
C GLN A 226 -3.33 -23.41 -3.08
N LEU A 227 -2.55 -22.33 -2.98
CA LEU A 227 -2.55 -21.26 -3.99
C LEU A 227 -2.04 -21.77 -5.34
N ASP A 228 -0.99 -22.61 -5.37
CA ASP A 228 -0.52 -23.22 -6.60
C ASP A 228 -1.61 -24.10 -7.24
N ASN A 229 -2.31 -24.92 -6.43
CA ASN A 229 -3.43 -25.73 -6.90
C ASN A 229 -4.60 -24.87 -7.42
N LEU A 230 -4.85 -23.72 -6.77
CA LEU A 230 -5.93 -22.80 -7.15
C LEU A 230 -5.74 -22.26 -8.57
N ILE A 231 -4.51 -22.01 -9.00
CA ILE A 231 -4.20 -21.59 -10.38
C ILE A 231 -4.73 -22.60 -11.41
N ASP A 232 -4.57 -23.89 -11.14
CA ASP A 232 -4.96 -24.96 -12.08
C ASP A 232 -6.48 -25.14 -12.19
N ILE A 233 -7.25 -24.76 -11.15
CA ILE A 233 -8.71 -24.92 -11.11
C ILE A 233 -9.48 -23.63 -11.33
N THR A 234 -8.79 -22.47 -11.34
CA THR A 234 -9.43 -21.18 -11.55
C THR A 234 -9.65 -20.91 -13.03
N ASN A 235 -10.91 -20.75 -13.41
CA ASN A 235 -11.26 -20.31 -14.76
C ASN A 235 -11.17 -18.78 -14.86
N THR A 236 -10.19 -18.30 -15.60
CA THR A 236 -9.99 -16.87 -15.86
C THR A 236 -10.73 -16.50 -17.16
N PRO A 237 -11.58 -15.45 -17.16
CA PRO A 237 -12.43 -15.13 -18.31
C PRO A 237 -11.66 -14.52 -19.49
N VAL A 238 -10.40 -14.14 -19.30
CA VAL A 238 -9.53 -13.50 -20.30
C VAL A 238 -8.35 -14.43 -20.59
N ALA A 239 -8.13 -14.73 -21.85
CA ALA A 239 -7.11 -15.70 -22.29
C ALA A 239 -5.68 -15.27 -21.88
N GLU A 240 -5.36 -13.99 -21.99
CA GLU A 240 -4.06 -13.42 -21.65
C GLU A 240 -3.78 -13.53 -20.13
N ALA A 241 -4.83 -13.45 -19.31
CA ALA A 241 -4.70 -13.65 -17.86
C ALA A 241 -4.51 -15.13 -17.50
N MET A 242 -5.17 -16.03 -18.22
CA MET A 242 -4.96 -17.47 -18.07
C MET A 242 -3.55 -17.85 -18.50
N HIS A 243 -3.08 -17.34 -19.64
CA HIS A 243 -1.71 -17.54 -20.13
C HIS A 243 -0.67 -17.05 -19.11
N SER A 244 -0.84 -15.83 -18.57
CA SER A 244 0.06 -15.29 -17.54
C SER A 244 0.12 -16.18 -16.30
N ASN A 245 -1.02 -16.68 -15.82
CA ASN A 245 -1.08 -17.63 -14.71
C ASN A 245 -0.33 -18.93 -15.01
N GLU A 246 -0.50 -19.50 -16.19
CA GLU A 246 0.18 -20.73 -16.59
C GLU A 246 1.69 -20.55 -16.71
N GLN A 247 2.15 -19.42 -17.30
CA GLN A 247 3.56 -19.16 -17.54
C GLN A 247 4.34 -18.76 -16.28
N ASN A 248 3.71 -18.06 -15.34
CA ASN A 248 4.39 -17.47 -14.19
C ASN A 248 3.96 -18.08 -12.84
N ARG A 249 2.76 -18.62 -12.73
CA ARG A 249 2.20 -19.18 -11.48
C ARG A 249 2.44 -18.28 -10.27
N ALA A 250 2.15 -16.97 -10.44
CA ALA A 250 2.45 -15.94 -9.45
C ALA A 250 1.53 -16.06 -8.23
N LEU A 251 2.12 -16.04 -7.04
CA LEU A 251 1.43 -16.06 -5.75
C LEU A 251 1.71 -14.78 -4.98
N GLY A 252 0.81 -14.46 -4.04
CA GLY A 252 0.97 -13.38 -3.08
C GLY A 252 0.51 -13.82 -1.69
N LEU A 253 1.40 -14.45 -0.93
CA LEU A 253 1.16 -14.81 0.46
C LEU A 253 1.56 -13.64 1.36
N GLY A 254 0.64 -13.20 2.21
CA GLY A 254 0.86 -12.18 3.22
C GLY A 254 0.34 -12.61 4.57
N TYR A 255 0.18 -11.64 5.46
CA TYR A 255 -0.36 -11.89 6.79
C TYR A 255 -1.15 -10.67 7.30
N MET A 256 -1.96 -10.89 8.33
CA MET A 256 -2.77 -9.91 9.04
C MET A 256 -2.72 -10.17 10.54
N GLY A 257 -3.15 -9.21 11.34
CA GLY A 257 -3.20 -9.36 12.79
C GLY A 257 -1.91 -9.00 13.52
N LEU A 258 -1.02 -8.21 12.89
CA LEU A 258 0.21 -7.78 13.55
C LEU A 258 -0.08 -6.99 14.84
N SER A 259 -0.99 -6.02 14.79
CA SER A 259 -1.32 -5.21 15.96
C SER A 259 -1.90 -6.05 17.10
N ASP A 260 -2.79 -7.00 16.79
CA ASP A 260 -3.33 -7.92 17.81
C ASP A 260 -2.23 -8.74 18.51
N VAL A 261 -1.25 -9.17 17.75
CA VAL A 261 -0.11 -9.93 18.30
C VAL A 261 0.74 -9.05 19.19
N LEU A 262 1.08 -7.84 18.74
CA LEU A 262 1.86 -6.89 19.53
C LEU A 262 1.16 -6.52 20.84
N GLU A 263 -0.15 -6.27 20.81
CA GLU A 263 -0.95 -6.01 22.00
C GLU A 263 -0.99 -7.19 22.98
N LYS A 264 -1.13 -8.43 22.47
CA LYS A 264 -1.10 -9.64 23.31
C LYS A 264 0.26 -9.88 23.93
N LEU A 265 1.33 -9.55 23.22
CA LEU A 265 2.72 -9.62 23.72
C LEU A 265 3.10 -8.43 24.59
N GLU A 266 2.25 -7.41 24.68
CA GLU A 266 2.50 -6.15 25.39
C GLU A 266 3.71 -5.39 24.83
N ILE A 267 3.87 -5.40 23.49
CA ILE A 267 4.92 -4.73 22.74
C ILE A 267 4.33 -3.48 22.07
N SER A 268 4.95 -2.31 22.31
CA SER A 268 4.57 -1.08 21.59
C SER A 268 4.91 -1.19 20.11
N TYR A 269 3.98 -0.74 19.23
CA TYR A 269 4.16 -0.77 17.78
C TYR A 269 5.40 0.01 17.30
N GLU A 270 5.76 1.10 17.97
CA GLU A 270 6.92 1.94 17.66
C GLU A 270 8.15 1.60 18.52
N SER A 271 8.39 0.33 18.74
CA SER A 271 9.55 -0.17 19.50
C SER A 271 10.44 -1.07 18.66
N GLU A 272 11.73 -1.13 19.00
CA GLU A 272 12.66 -2.05 18.33
C GLU A 272 12.23 -3.52 18.47
N ALA A 273 11.60 -3.87 19.59
CA ALA A 273 11.04 -5.21 19.78
C ALA A 273 9.94 -5.55 18.77
N ALA A 274 9.10 -4.57 18.40
CA ALA A 274 8.10 -4.75 17.34
C ALA A 274 8.75 -4.90 15.97
N TYR A 275 9.76 -4.08 15.67
CA TYR A 275 10.50 -4.14 14.41
C TYR A 275 11.24 -5.45 14.22
N ASP A 276 11.90 -5.94 15.27
CA ASP A 276 12.58 -7.25 15.27
C ASP A 276 11.60 -8.41 15.12
N LEU A 277 10.43 -8.32 15.74
CA LEU A 277 9.38 -9.34 15.59
C LEU A 277 8.84 -9.38 14.16
N VAL A 278 8.57 -8.23 13.55
CA VAL A 278 8.12 -8.15 12.15
C VAL A 278 9.16 -8.73 11.20
N ASP A 279 10.43 -8.38 11.41
CA ASP A 279 11.55 -8.92 10.64
C ASP A 279 11.61 -10.45 10.74
N GLN A 280 11.56 -11.00 11.97
CA GLN A 280 11.59 -12.43 12.21
C GLN A 280 10.40 -13.17 11.61
N LEU A 281 9.18 -12.65 11.80
CA LEU A 281 7.97 -13.27 11.29
C LEU A 281 7.95 -13.29 9.76
N THR A 282 8.32 -12.17 9.13
CA THR A 282 8.32 -12.08 7.67
C THR A 282 9.43 -12.93 7.06
N GLU A 283 10.61 -12.97 7.69
CA GLU A 283 11.69 -13.88 7.31
C GLU A 283 11.21 -15.34 7.33
N PHE A 284 10.59 -15.75 8.45
CA PHE A 284 10.11 -17.11 8.64
C PHE A 284 9.06 -17.52 7.61
N ILE A 285 8.07 -16.67 7.38
CA ILE A 285 7.01 -16.93 6.42
C ILE A 285 7.57 -17.01 5.00
N SER A 286 8.43 -16.05 4.62
CA SER A 286 9.07 -16.02 3.29
C SER A 286 9.93 -17.27 3.06
N TYR A 287 10.76 -17.64 4.04
CA TYR A 287 11.60 -18.84 3.95
C TYR A 287 10.78 -20.09 3.66
N HIS A 288 9.72 -20.34 4.42
CA HIS A 288 8.89 -21.54 4.26
C HIS A 288 8.03 -21.51 2.99
N ALA A 289 7.62 -20.35 2.52
CA ALA A 289 6.93 -20.21 1.23
C ALA A 289 7.87 -20.52 0.05
N ILE A 290 9.10 -19.99 0.07
CA ILE A 290 10.12 -20.24 -0.95
C ILE A 290 10.53 -21.72 -0.95
N ASP A 291 10.76 -22.29 0.23
CA ASP A 291 11.14 -23.70 0.36
C ASP A 291 10.04 -24.63 -0.17
N GLU A 292 8.76 -24.32 0.09
CA GLU A 292 7.65 -25.14 -0.44
C GLU A 292 7.50 -24.97 -1.95
N SER A 293 7.68 -23.78 -2.50
CA SER A 293 7.66 -23.60 -3.97
C SER A 293 8.79 -24.38 -4.65
N ALA A 294 9.97 -24.48 -4.03
CA ALA A 294 11.06 -25.32 -4.53
C ALA A 294 10.74 -26.83 -4.40
N ASN A 295 10.05 -27.25 -3.31
CA ASN A 295 9.53 -28.63 -3.19
C ASN A 295 8.53 -28.95 -4.30
N LEU A 296 7.57 -28.06 -4.54
CA LEU A 296 6.58 -28.20 -5.61
C LEU A 296 7.24 -28.26 -6.99
N ALA A 297 8.31 -27.52 -7.22
CA ALA A 297 9.07 -27.58 -8.47
C ALA A 297 9.75 -28.95 -8.64
N ALA A 298 10.26 -29.55 -7.59
CA ALA A 298 10.81 -30.91 -7.64
C ALA A 298 9.72 -31.98 -7.87
N GLU A 299 8.52 -31.74 -7.37
CA GLU A 299 7.35 -32.64 -7.49
C GLU A 299 6.64 -32.52 -8.85
N ARG A 300 6.49 -31.30 -9.38
CA ARG A 300 5.59 -30.96 -10.49
C ARG A 300 6.27 -30.21 -11.65
N GLY A 301 7.55 -29.93 -11.55
CA GLY A 301 8.29 -29.06 -12.48
C GLY A 301 8.22 -27.58 -12.12
N SER A 302 9.23 -26.85 -12.58
CA SER A 302 9.28 -25.39 -12.43
C SER A 302 8.22 -24.68 -13.26
N TYR A 303 7.89 -23.44 -12.90
CA TYR A 303 7.07 -22.60 -13.78
C TYR A 303 7.81 -22.33 -15.11
N PRO A 304 7.09 -22.21 -16.26
CA PRO A 304 7.71 -22.14 -17.58
C PRO A 304 8.76 -21.03 -17.73
N ASN A 305 8.51 -19.84 -17.18
CA ASN A 305 9.41 -18.70 -17.26
C ASN A 305 10.53 -18.70 -16.20
N PHE A 306 10.83 -19.85 -15.58
CA PHE A 306 11.86 -19.94 -14.53
C PHE A 306 13.27 -19.61 -15.04
N ALA A 307 13.62 -20.08 -16.26
CA ALA A 307 14.93 -19.86 -16.84
C ALA A 307 15.21 -18.36 -17.06
N GLY A 308 16.36 -17.88 -16.61
CA GLY A 308 16.74 -16.46 -16.69
C GLY A 308 16.21 -15.59 -15.56
N SER A 309 15.29 -16.09 -14.73
CA SER A 309 14.79 -15.40 -13.53
C SER A 309 15.88 -15.15 -12.48
N GLY A 310 15.62 -14.25 -11.53
CA GLY A 310 16.46 -14.08 -10.35
C GLY A 310 16.59 -15.38 -9.55
N TRP A 311 15.50 -16.15 -9.43
CA TRP A 311 15.50 -17.46 -8.78
C TRP A 311 16.48 -18.44 -9.42
N SER A 312 16.47 -18.55 -10.76
CA SER A 312 17.40 -19.46 -11.49
C SER A 312 18.87 -19.06 -11.32
N LYS A 313 19.14 -17.79 -11.05
CA LYS A 313 20.46 -17.26 -10.70
C LYS A 313 20.81 -17.44 -9.21
N GLY A 314 19.87 -17.94 -8.41
CA GLY A 314 20.01 -18.14 -6.98
C GLY A 314 19.88 -16.85 -6.16
N LEU A 315 19.22 -15.82 -6.72
CA LEU A 315 18.89 -14.62 -5.94
C LEU A 315 17.70 -14.90 -5.05
N LEU A 316 17.76 -14.35 -3.85
CA LEU A 316 16.72 -14.39 -2.82
C LEU A 316 16.25 -12.95 -2.52
N PRO A 317 15.10 -12.74 -1.90
CA PRO A 317 14.60 -11.38 -1.62
C PRO A 317 15.63 -10.49 -0.92
N ILE A 318 16.37 -11.03 0.05
CA ILE A 318 17.41 -10.29 0.80
C ILE A 318 18.54 -9.77 -0.09
N ASP A 319 18.98 -10.55 -1.09
CA ASP A 319 20.08 -10.16 -1.99
C ASP A 319 19.71 -8.94 -2.85
N THR A 320 18.40 -8.75 -3.08
CA THR A 320 17.89 -7.65 -3.89
C THR A 320 18.04 -6.28 -3.22
N VAL A 321 18.27 -6.26 -1.90
CA VAL A 321 18.53 -5.01 -1.14
C VAL A 321 19.90 -4.45 -1.53
N ASP A 322 20.93 -5.30 -1.61
CA ASP A 322 22.27 -4.89 -2.02
C ASP A 322 22.29 -4.49 -3.50
N LYS A 323 21.56 -5.22 -4.35
CA LYS A 323 21.37 -4.84 -5.75
C LYS A 323 20.76 -3.45 -5.88
N LEU A 324 19.70 -3.15 -5.14
CA LEU A 324 19.07 -1.83 -5.12
C LEU A 324 20.04 -0.75 -4.63
N THR A 325 20.81 -1.03 -3.58
CA THR A 325 21.84 -0.10 -3.06
C THR A 325 22.87 0.23 -4.13
N THR A 326 23.38 -0.78 -4.84
CA THR A 326 24.40 -0.62 -5.88
C THR A 326 23.89 0.20 -7.05
N GLU A 327 22.75 -0.17 -7.62
CA GLU A 327 22.15 0.49 -8.77
C GLU A 327 21.67 1.92 -8.46
N ARG A 328 21.10 2.10 -7.26
CA ARG A 328 20.67 3.42 -6.80
C ARG A 328 21.84 4.36 -6.53
N GLY A 329 23.00 3.83 -6.13
CA GLY A 329 24.15 4.62 -5.67
C GLY A 329 23.91 5.33 -4.33
N VAL A 330 22.80 5.00 -3.63
CA VAL A 330 22.46 5.48 -2.29
C VAL A 330 22.14 4.27 -1.43
N LYS A 331 22.83 4.14 -0.30
CA LYS A 331 22.66 2.99 0.61
C LYS A 331 21.20 2.90 1.09
N VAL A 332 20.59 1.76 0.88
CA VAL A 332 19.31 1.43 1.49
C VAL A 332 19.50 1.26 3.00
N LYS A 333 18.75 2.02 3.77
CA LYS A 333 18.86 2.06 5.24
C LYS A 333 18.12 0.90 5.89
N ILE A 334 18.56 -0.32 5.65
CA ILE A 334 18.07 -1.53 6.30
C ILE A 334 19.24 -2.45 6.57
N ASP A 335 19.15 -3.24 7.64
CA ASP A 335 20.17 -4.24 7.95
C ASP A 335 20.04 -5.51 7.07
N SER A 336 21.10 -6.28 6.98
CA SER A 336 21.16 -7.56 6.25
C SER A 336 21.07 -8.78 7.18
N LYS A 337 20.62 -8.61 8.43
CA LYS A 337 20.50 -9.73 9.38
C LYS A 337 19.52 -10.77 8.86
N SER A 338 19.87 -12.02 9.02
CA SER A 338 19.04 -13.19 8.75
C SER A 338 19.21 -14.21 9.89
N ARG A 339 18.20 -15.03 10.13
CA ARG A 339 18.13 -15.99 11.23
C ARG A 339 18.10 -17.44 10.75
N LEU A 340 17.71 -17.64 9.48
CA LEU A 340 17.52 -18.96 8.88
C LEU A 340 18.64 -19.30 7.89
N ASP A 341 18.75 -20.58 7.51
CA ASP A 341 19.78 -21.05 6.56
C ASP A 341 19.40 -20.73 5.11
N TRP A 342 19.56 -19.46 4.75
CA TRP A 342 19.28 -18.98 3.39
C TRP A 342 20.22 -19.56 2.35
N GLU A 343 21.44 -19.99 2.72
CA GLU A 343 22.36 -20.57 1.74
C GLU A 343 21.93 -21.98 1.32
N ALA A 344 21.49 -22.82 2.25
CA ALA A 344 20.89 -24.11 1.91
C ALA A 344 19.65 -23.94 1.01
N LEU A 345 18.79 -22.95 1.31
CA LEU A 345 17.62 -22.64 0.49
C LEU A 345 18.02 -22.15 -0.91
N ARG A 346 19.06 -21.32 -1.04
CA ARG A 346 19.60 -20.84 -2.32
C ARG A 346 19.97 -21.99 -3.25
N GLN A 347 20.65 -23.01 -2.73
CA GLN A 347 21.03 -24.19 -3.52
C GLN A 347 19.81 -24.99 -4.01
N LYS A 348 18.73 -24.98 -3.24
CA LYS A 348 17.46 -25.61 -3.58
C LYS A 348 16.71 -24.83 -4.67
N VAL A 349 16.61 -23.51 -4.52
CA VAL A 349 15.95 -22.57 -5.44
C VAL A 349 16.57 -22.61 -6.83
N LYS A 350 17.91 -22.70 -6.93
CA LYS A 350 18.61 -22.83 -8.22
C LYS A 350 18.17 -24.05 -9.03
N LYS A 351 17.72 -25.11 -8.38
CA LYS A 351 17.25 -26.33 -9.06
C LYS A 351 15.86 -26.19 -9.64
N GLY A 352 15.04 -25.29 -9.12
CA GLY A 352 13.70 -25.02 -9.61
C GLY A 352 12.82 -24.29 -8.60
N MET A 353 11.91 -23.48 -9.13
CA MET A 353 10.81 -22.85 -8.39
C MET A 353 9.49 -23.14 -9.13
N ARG A 354 8.44 -23.43 -8.39
CA ARG A 354 7.11 -23.66 -8.96
C ARG A 354 6.39 -22.35 -9.27
N ASN A 355 6.73 -21.26 -8.59
CA ASN A 355 6.02 -19.98 -8.63
C ASN A 355 7.01 -18.84 -8.89
N ALA A 356 6.64 -17.90 -9.74
CA ALA A 356 7.47 -16.74 -10.11
C ALA A 356 7.58 -15.72 -8.97
N THR A 357 6.51 -15.60 -8.16
CA THR A 357 6.47 -14.76 -6.95
C THR A 357 5.76 -15.51 -5.83
N LEU A 358 6.01 -15.12 -4.58
CA LEU A 358 5.49 -15.80 -3.40
C LEU A 358 4.86 -14.87 -2.37
N MET A 359 5.48 -13.75 -2.07
CA MET A 359 5.07 -12.88 -0.97
C MET A 359 4.52 -11.55 -1.47
N ALA A 360 3.32 -11.20 -1.01
CA ALA A 360 2.73 -9.87 -1.13
C ALA A 360 1.88 -9.60 0.11
N ILE A 361 2.02 -8.43 0.74
CA ILE A 361 1.23 -8.10 1.94
C ILE A 361 0.10 -7.17 1.54
N ALA A 362 -1.09 -7.75 1.39
CA ALA A 362 -2.32 -7.05 1.08
C ALA A 362 -2.88 -6.29 2.30
N PRO A 363 -3.73 -5.27 2.10
CA PRO A 363 -4.28 -4.49 3.22
C PRO A 363 -5.29 -5.26 4.06
N THR A 364 -5.88 -6.33 3.54
CA THR A 364 -6.83 -7.26 4.21
C THR A 364 -8.02 -6.60 4.91
N ALA A 365 -8.43 -5.41 4.45
CA ALA A 365 -9.43 -4.56 5.11
C ALA A 365 -10.77 -5.26 5.43
N ASN A 366 -11.20 -6.21 4.59
CA ASN A 366 -12.46 -6.95 4.79
C ASN A 366 -12.24 -8.32 5.44
N ILE A 367 -11.24 -9.08 4.99
CA ILE A 367 -11.03 -10.46 5.49
C ILE A 367 -10.53 -10.48 6.93
N SER A 368 -9.81 -9.44 7.37
CA SER A 368 -9.38 -9.32 8.77
C SER A 368 -10.58 -9.25 9.73
N HIS A 369 -11.67 -8.58 9.33
CA HIS A 369 -12.91 -8.54 10.14
C HIS A 369 -13.58 -9.91 10.23
N VAL A 370 -13.64 -10.64 9.12
CA VAL A 370 -14.17 -12.01 9.11
C VAL A 370 -13.34 -12.92 10.01
N ALA A 371 -12.03 -12.72 10.00
CA ALA A 371 -11.08 -13.46 10.84
C ALA A 371 -11.01 -12.96 12.30
N GLY A 372 -11.67 -11.86 12.63
CA GLY A 372 -11.66 -11.24 13.96
C GLY A 372 -10.28 -10.73 14.39
N THR A 373 -9.54 -10.10 13.47
CA THR A 373 -8.18 -9.59 13.69
C THR A 373 -7.95 -8.23 13.02
N THR A 374 -6.80 -7.60 13.29
CA THR A 374 -6.41 -6.33 12.67
C THR A 374 -5.92 -6.51 11.23
N PRO A 375 -6.11 -5.49 10.35
CA PRO A 375 -5.72 -5.60 8.95
C PRO A 375 -4.20 -5.51 8.75
N GLY A 376 -3.65 -6.41 7.97
CA GLY A 376 -2.26 -6.42 7.50
C GLY A 376 -1.23 -6.09 8.58
N LEU A 377 -0.42 -5.08 8.27
CA LEU A 377 0.59 -4.51 9.17
C LEU A 377 0.08 -3.31 9.98
N ASP A 378 -1.19 -2.92 9.82
CA ASP A 378 -1.68 -1.68 10.39
C ASP A 378 -1.91 -1.78 11.91
N PRO A 379 -1.60 -0.72 12.66
CA PRO A 379 -2.02 -0.59 14.05
C PRO A 379 -3.53 -0.35 14.11
N GLN A 380 -4.09 -0.44 15.31
CA GLN A 380 -5.49 -0.09 15.53
C GLN A 380 -5.76 1.37 15.15
N PHE A 381 -6.76 1.57 14.30
CA PHE A 381 -7.21 2.91 13.92
C PHE A 381 -7.79 3.68 15.09
N SER A 382 -8.62 3.01 15.88
CA SER A 382 -9.22 3.49 17.12
C SER A 382 -9.48 2.30 18.03
N GLN A 383 -9.40 2.51 19.34
CA GLN A 383 -9.67 1.44 20.30
C GLN A 383 -11.17 1.15 20.46
N ILE A 384 -12.01 2.15 20.16
CA ILE A 384 -13.48 2.03 20.17
C ILE A 384 -14.02 2.86 19.01
N PHE A 385 -14.78 2.27 18.10
CA PHE A 385 -15.36 3.01 16.97
C PHE A 385 -16.70 2.42 16.51
N SER A 386 -17.51 3.27 15.88
CA SER A 386 -18.78 2.87 15.29
C SER A 386 -18.57 2.52 13.82
N ARG A 387 -18.87 1.31 13.44
CA ARG A 387 -18.88 0.86 12.06
C ARG A 387 -20.28 0.92 11.47
N SER A 388 -20.41 1.60 10.34
CA SER A 388 -21.62 1.57 9.52
C SER A 388 -21.49 0.52 8.42
N THR A 389 -22.44 -0.40 8.36
CA THR A 389 -22.57 -1.41 7.28
C THR A 389 -23.95 -1.29 6.64
N LEU A 390 -24.19 -2.03 5.56
CA LEU A 390 -25.52 -2.15 4.96
C LEU A 390 -26.57 -2.70 5.95
N ASN A 391 -26.12 -3.45 6.96
CA ASN A 391 -26.99 -4.11 7.96
C ASN A 391 -27.14 -3.28 9.25
N GLY A 392 -26.56 -2.09 9.35
CA GLY A 392 -26.67 -1.22 10.52
C GLY A 392 -25.33 -0.67 11.02
N LYS A 393 -25.40 -0.03 12.19
CA LYS A 393 -24.24 0.50 12.92
C LYS A 393 -23.89 -0.43 14.08
N PHE A 394 -22.63 -0.80 14.16
CA PHE A 394 -22.09 -1.66 15.21
C PHE A 394 -20.98 -0.93 15.95
N LEU A 395 -20.98 -1.05 17.28
CA LEU A 395 -19.88 -0.57 18.11
C LEU A 395 -18.81 -1.66 18.15
N GLU A 396 -17.63 -1.36 17.69
CA GLU A 396 -16.45 -2.22 17.79
C GLU A 396 -15.54 -1.73 18.90
N VAL A 397 -15.11 -2.66 19.74
CA VAL A 397 -14.24 -2.39 20.89
C VAL A 397 -13.04 -3.33 20.84
N ASN A 398 -11.84 -2.80 21.05
CA ASN A 398 -10.64 -3.62 21.12
C ASN A 398 -10.68 -4.58 22.32
N ALA A 399 -10.90 -5.86 22.04
CA ALA A 399 -11.00 -6.90 23.07
C ALA A 399 -9.70 -7.09 23.87
N ASN A 400 -8.53 -6.81 23.28
CA ASN A 400 -7.25 -6.90 23.98
C ASN A 400 -7.14 -5.80 25.04
N LEU A 401 -7.52 -4.56 24.69
CA LEU A 401 -7.56 -3.45 25.64
C LEU A 401 -8.53 -3.74 26.80
N VAL A 402 -9.74 -4.20 26.49
CA VAL A 402 -10.74 -4.54 27.53
C VAL A 402 -10.19 -5.60 28.49
N ARG A 403 -9.57 -6.67 27.98
CA ARG A 403 -8.94 -7.69 28.81
C ARG A 403 -7.84 -7.12 29.69
N LYS A 404 -6.97 -6.26 29.12
CA LYS A 404 -5.89 -5.63 29.87
C LYS A 404 -6.41 -4.73 30.98
N LEU A 405 -7.41 -3.90 30.71
CA LEU A 405 -8.03 -3.03 31.71
C LEU A 405 -8.75 -3.82 32.82
N LYS A 406 -9.39 -4.96 32.47
CA LYS A 406 -9.97 -5.89 33.47
C LYS A 406 -8.90 -6.50 34.37
N GLN A 407 -7.76 -6.91 33.81
CA GLN A 407 -6.61 -7.42 34.58
C GLN A 407 -6.07 -6.37 35.57
N LEU A 408 -6.13 -5.10 35.20
CA LEU A 408 -5.73 -3.97 36.03
C LEU A 408 -6.83 -3.51 37.01
N ASN A 409 -8.02 -4.10 36.98
CA ASN A 409 -9.22 -3.66 37.72
C ASN A 409 -9.66 -2.22 37.38
N LEU A 410 -9.37 -1.73 36.18
CA LEU A 410 -9.67 -0.37 35.72
C LEU A 410 -10.88 -0.31 34.76
N TRP A 411 -11.34 -1.42 34.21
CA TRP A 411 -12.39 -1.43 33.20
C TRP A 411 -13.70 -0.82 33.69
N GLU A 412 -14.20 -1.23 34.85
CA GLU A 412 -15.50 -0.77 35.37
C GLU A 412 -15.51 0.72 35.73
N SER A 413 -14.37 1.27 36.15
CA SER A 413 -14.24 2.69 36.48
C SER A 413 -14.04 3.59 35.29
N LEU A 414 -13.48 3.07 34.17
CA LEU A 414 -13.05 3.89 33.03
C LEU A 414 -13.90 3.66 31.75
N LYS A 415 -14.74 2.63 31.68
CA LYS A 415 -15.44 2.23 30.46
C LYS A 415 -16.30 3.35 29.84
N ASP A 416 -17.00 4.15 30.66
CA ASP A 416 -17.89 5.22 30.20
C ASP A 416 -17.06 6.41 29.65
N ASP A 417 -15.96 6.75 30.31
CA ASP A 417 -15.04 7.79 29.86
C ASP A 417 -14.29 7.38 28.60
N LEU A 418 -13.91 6.10 28.49
CA LEU A 418 -13.28 5.54 27.28
C LEU A 418 -14.24 5.57 26.09
N LEU A 419 -15.52 5.25 26.29
CA LEU A 419 -16.55 5.38 25.27
C LEU A 419 -16.69 6.83 24.79
N ALA A 420 -16.68 7.79 25.72
CA ALA A 420 -16.76 9.21 25.42
C ALA A 420 -15.54 9.71 24.63
N ASN A 421 -14.34 9.14 24.88
CA ASN A 421 -13.07 9.49 24.23
C ASN A 421 -12.72 8.58 23.03
N GLN A 422 -13.66 7.82 22.48
CA GLN A 422 -13.43 6.87 21.35
C GLN A 422 -12.32 5.84 21.65
N GLY A 423 -12.13 5.50 22.92
CA GLY A 423 -11.11 4.55 23.37
C GLY A 423 -9.69 5.11 23.44
N ASP A 424 -9.50 6.41 23.26
CA ASP A 424 -8.18 7.03 23.51
C ASP A 424 -7.86 6.94 25.00
N ILE A 425 -6.77 6.22 25.31
CA ILE A 425 -6.34 5.98 26.70
C ILE A 425 -5.16 6.89 27.13
N GLN A 426 -4.66 7.75 26.24
CA GLN A 426 -3.42 8.50 26.53
C GLN A 426 -3.61 9.52 27.66
N GLY A 427 -4.81 10.07 27.82
CA GLY A 427 -5.15 11.02 28.89
C GLY A 427 -5.45 10.41 30.28
N PHE A 428 -5.45 9.08 30.42
CA PHE A 428 -5.83 8.41 31.67
C PHE A 428 -4.60 8.04 32.49
N GLU A 429 -4.21 8.88 33.44
CA GLU A 429 -3.03 8.68 34.29
C GLU A 429 -3.10 7.41 35.16
N GLN A 430 -4.32 6.90 35.46
CA GLN A 430 -4.54 5.66 36.19
C GLN A 430 -4.06 4.44 35.39
N ILE A 431 -3.95 4.53 34.05
CA ILE A 431 -3.44 3.47 33.20
C ILE A 431 -1.91 3.62 33.14
N PRO A 432 -1.16 2.56 33.48
CA PRO A 432 0.31 2.61 33.42
C PRO A 432 0.84 3.05 32.04
N GLN A 433 1.91 3.84 32.00
CA GLN A 433 2.48 4.36 30.75
C GLN A 433 2.82 3.25 29.77
N ALA A 434 3.41 2.14 30.22
CA ALA A 434 3.74 0.99 29.37
C ALA A 434 2.50 0.41 28.66
N VAL A 435 1.32 0.44 29.30
CA VAL A 435 0.06 0.02 28.68
C VAL A 435 -0.41 1.05 27.68
N ARG A 436 -0.32 2.35 28.03
CA ARG A 436 -0.69 3.43 27.10
C ARG A 436 0.15 3.39 25.83
N ASP A 437 1.44 3.08 25.93
CA ASP A 437 2.34 2.97 24.77
C ASP A 437 1.99 1.79 23.84
N VAL A 438 1.51 0.67 24.39
CA VAL A 438 1.08 -0.50 23.61
C VAL A 438 -0.21 -0.21 22.83
N TYR A 439 -1.14 0.53 23.42
CA TYR A 439 -2.46 0.79 22.82
C TYR A 439 -2.58 2.16 22.17
N LYS A 440 -1.47 2.75 21.70
CA LYS A 440 -1.51 3.92 20.82
C LYS A 440 -2.27 3.59 19.54
N THR A 441 -3.12 4.53 19.10
CA THR A 441 -3.82 4.41 17.81
C THR A 441 -2.95 4.91 16.67
N SER A 442 -3.37 4.64 15.43
CA SER A 442 -2.61 4.98 14.22
C SER A 442 -2.16 6.45 14.15
N PHE A 443 -3.00 7.40 14.61
CA PHE A 443 -2.64 8.82 14.60
C PHE A 443 -1.76 9.27 15.77
N GLN A 444 -1.54 8.41 16.75
CA GLN A 444 -0.70 8.67 17.93
C GLN A 444 0.72 8.11 17.76
N LEU A 445 0.92 7.29 16.73
CA LEU A 445 2.20 6.70 16.38
C LEU A 445 3.00 7.59 15.45
N SER A 446 4.33 7.52 15.55
CA SER A 446 5.21 8.18 14.60
C SER A 446 5.03 7.62 13.19
N PRO A 447 4.93 8.47 12.14
CA PRO A 447 4.90 8.00 10.75
C PRO A 447 6.14 7.18 10.36
N TYR A 448 7.27 7.40 11.00
CA TYR A 448 8.50 6.63 10.79
C TYR A 448 8.38 5.19 11.30
N ALA A 449 7.52 4.92 12.30
CA ALA A 449 7.24 3.55 12.75
C ALA A 449 6.56 2.72 11.64
N PHE A 450 5.65 3.33 10.88
CA PHE A 450 5.02 2.64 9.74
C PHE A 450 6.03 2.30 8.65
N ILE A 451 6.96 3.21 8.39
CA ILE A 451 8.04 3.00 7.42
C ILE A 451 8.99 1.91 7.90
N GLU A 452 9.39 1.92 9.18
CA GLU A 452 10.29 0.92 9.75
C GLU A 452 9.68 -0.48 9.69
N VAL A 453 8.44 -0.65 10.15
CA VAL A 453 7.69 -1.93 10.06
C VAL A 453 7.63 -2.43 8.62
N ALA A 454 7.28 -1.55 7.68
CA ALA A 454 7.22 -1.93 6.27
C ALA A 454 8.60 -2.26 5.69
N ALA A 455 9.66 -1.54 6.05
CA ALA A 455 11.02 -1.79 5.57
C ALA A 455 11.57 -3.13 6.08
N ARG A 456 11.33 -3.47 7.36
CA ARG A 456 11.72 -4.78 7.93
C ARG A 456 10.99 -5.92 7.24
N ALA A 457 9.71 -5.76 6.94
CA ALA A 457 8.93 -6.75 6.17
C ALA A 457 9.37 -6.81 4.70
N GLN A 458 9.55 -5.66 4.03
CA GLN A 458 9.90 -5.58 2.61
C GLN A 458 11.24 -6.23 2.29
N LYS A 459 12.12 -6.38 3.26
CA LYS A 459 13.38 -7.10 3.13
C LYS A 459 13.17 -8.53 2.60
N TRP A 460 12.08 -9.18 3.01
CA TRP A 460 11.74 -10.57 2.75
C TRP A 460 10.63 -10.77 1.71
N VAL A 461 9.93 -9.70 1.34
CA VAL A 461 8.79 -9.74 0.39
C VAL A 461 9.29 -9.47 -1.02
N ASP A 462 9.11 -10.42 -1.91
CA ASP A 462 9.54 -10.33 -3.30
C ASP A 462 8.65 -9.42 -4.15
N GLN A 463 7.33 -9.36 -3.90
CA GLN A 463 6.46 -8.33 -4.45
C GLN A 463 6.47 -7.07 -3.55
N ALA A 464 5.31 -6.50 -3.22
CA ALA A 464 5.23 -5.26 -2.43
C ALA A 464 4.29 -5.37 -1.22
N ILE A 465 4.12 -4.25 -0.55
CA ILE A 465 3.35 -4.14 0.69
C ILE A 465 2.39 -2.96 0.57
N SER A 466 1.10 -3.20 0.78
CA SER A 466 0.07 -2.15 0.87
C SER A 466 0.23 -1.37 2.18
N ARG A 467 1.17 -0.43 2.24
CA ARG A 467 1.47 0.32 3.46
C ARG A 467 0.61 1.56 3.57
N ASN A 468 -0.39 1.55 4.45
CA ASN A 468 -1.13 2.75 4.82
C ASN A 468 -0.27 3.69 5.67
N MET A 469 -0.43 4.99 5.45
CA MET A 469 0.22 6.05 6.21
C MET A 469 -0.85 6.84 6.98
N TYR A 470 -0.56 7.19 8.22
CA TYR A 470 -1.45 7.96 9.08
C TYR A 470 -0.69 9.19 9.59
N LEU A 471 -1.17 10.38 9.24
CA LEU A 471 -0.49 11.63 9.54
C LEU A 471 -1.45 12.61 10.23
N GLU A 472 -1.02 13.15 11.34
CA GLU A 472 -1.74 14.22 12.04
C GLU A 472 -1.38 15.59 11.46
N SER A 473 -0.12 15.80 11.16
CA SER A 473 0.41 17.01 10.52
C SER A 473 -0.15 17.19 9.11
N ARG A 474 -0.19 18.44 8.66
CA ARG A 474 -0.56 18.83 7.29
C ARG A 474 0.56 19.62 6.62
N ASP A 475 1.73 19.65 7.21
CA ASP A 475 2.90 20.28 6.64
C ASP A 475 3.47 19.45 5.50
N ILE A 476 3.46 20.00 4.30
CA ILE A 476 3.95 19.33 3.09
C ILE A 476 5.48 19.11 3.14
N ASP A 477 6.23 19.96 3.83
CA ASP A 477 7.68 19.75 3.98
C ASP A 477 7.96 18.53 4.87
N GLU A 478 7.16 18.30 5.91
CA GLU A 478 7.23 17.08 6.70
C GLU A 478 6.88 15.84 5.84
N TYR A 479 5.88 15.95 4.96
CA TYR A 479 5.53 14.84 4.04
C TYR A 479 6.70 14.53 3.09
N ILE A 480 7.39 15.55 2.57
CA ILE A 480 8.57 15.36 1.73
C ILE A 480 9.61 14.51 2.46
N GLU A 481 9.88 14.79 3.73
CA GLU A 481 10.87 14.04 4.53
C GLU A 481 10.39 12.60 4.80
N ILE A 482 9.12 12.41 5.19
CA ILE A 482 8.54 11.10 5.47
C ILE A 482 8.59 10.19 4.22
N TYR A 483 8.12 10.68 3.07
CA TYR A 483 8.11 9.87 1.85
C TYR A 483 9.52 9.70 1.25
N SER A 484 10.42 10.66 1.46
CA SER A 484 11.84 10.49 1.15
C SER A 484 12.49 9.42 2.02
N GLU A 485 12.12 9.32 3.30
CA GLU A 485 12.62 8.24 4.17
C GLU A 485 12.07 6.87 3.74
N ALA A 486 10.79 6.77 3.34
CA ALA A 486 10.24 5.54 2.76
C ALA A 486 11.06 5.06 1.54
N TRP A 487 11.42 5.98 0.65
CA TRP A 487 12.31 5.69 -0.47
C TRP A 487 13.72 5.25 -0.01
N ARG A 488 14.34 5.97 0.95
CA ARG A 488 15.69 5.62 1.48
C ARG A 488 15.71 4.25 2.14
N ARG A 489 14.59 3.82 2.75
CA ARG A 489 14.42 2.50 3.35
C ARG A 489 14.12 1.39 2.33
N GLY A 490 14.01 1.71 1.04
CA GLY A 490 13.82 0.76 -0.03
C GLY A 490 12.41 0.16 -0.11
N LEU A 491 11.39 0.87 0.39
CA LEU A 491 10.01 0.49 0.16
C LEU A 491 9.72 0.51 -1.34
N LYS A 492 8.91 -0.44 -1.81
CA LYS A 492 8.44 -0.49 -3.19
C LYS A 492 7.20 0.37 -3.40
N THR A 493 6.31 0.41 -2.41
CA THR A 493 5.00 1.07 -2.51
C THR A 493 4.57 1.65 -1.17
N THR A 494 3.72 2.70 -1.25
CA THR A 494 2.80 3.10 -0.19
C THR A 494 1.37 3.07 -0.75
N TYR A 495 0.38 3.07 0.14
CA TYR A 495 -1.02 2.96 -0.21
C TYR A 495 -1.79 4.20 0.27
N TYR A 496 -2.90 4.05 0.99
CA TYR A 496 -3.67 5.20 1.46
C TYR A 496 -2.88 6.09 2.43
N LEU A 497 -3.08 7.39 2.26
CA LEU A 497 -2.75 8.38 3.28
C LEU A 497 -4.03 8.76 4.02
N HIS A 498 -4.04 8.50 5.32
CA HIS A 498 -5.07 8.95 6.25
C HIS A 498 -4.58 10.20 6.96
N VAL A 499 -5.32 11.30 6.82
CA VAL A 499 -5.04 12.56 7.51
C VAL A 499 -6.10 12.77 8.58
N LYS A 500 -5.66 13.11 9.81
CA LYS A 500 -6.58 13.35 10.92
C LYS A 500 -7.57 14.47 10.56
N PRO A 501 -8.89 14.25 10.68
CA PRO A 501 -9.89 15.29 10.37
C PRO A 501 -9.69 16.55 11.23
N ARG A 502 -9.89 17.73 10.66
CA ARG A 502 -9.82 19.02 11.41
C ARG A 502 -10.96 19.19 12.39
N HIS A 503 -12.13 18.65 12.05
CA HIS A 503 -13.30 18.69 12.89
C HIS A 503 -13.69 17.26 13.23
N GLN A 504 -13.72 16.93 14.52
CA GLN A 504 -14.42 15.74 14.97
C GLN A 504 -15.92 16.01 14.73
N SER A 505 -16.61 15.11 14.04
CA SER A 505 -18.07 15.14 14.03
C SER A 505 -18.55 15.12 15.49
N GLU A 506 -19.49 16.01 15.85
CA GLU A 506 -20.05 16.04 17.19
C GLU A 506 -20.43 14.63 17.62
N GLN A 507 -19.82 14.19 18.72
CA GLN A 507 -20.08 12.86 19.25
C GLN A 507 -21.43 12.89 19.94
N THR A 508 -22.32 12.02 19.53
CA THR A 508 -23.63 11.81 20.18
C THR A 508 -23.57 10.93 21.44
N THR A 509 -22.38 10.45 21.81
CA THR A 509 -22.16 9.72 23.06
C THR A 509 -21.69 10.68 24.15
N VAL A 510 -22.63 11.31 24.82
CA VAL A 510 -22.39 12.18 25.96
C VAL A 510 -22.63 11.38 27.23
N THR A 511 -21.78 11.52 28.23
CA THR A 511 -21.99 10.96 29.56
C THR A 511 -23.39 11.35 30.09
N SER A 512 -24.01 10.53 30.91
CA SER A 512 -25.37 10.74 31.41
C SER A 512 -25.61 12.12 32.06
N GLN A 513 -24.59 12.74 32.65
CA GLN A 513 -24.66 14.09 33.21
C GLN A 513 -24.61 15.22 32.17
N SER A 514 -23.88 15.05 31.05
CA SER A 514 -23.83 16.06 29.99
C SER A 514 -25.04 15.96 29.04
N VAL A 515 -25.69 14.80 28.92
CA VAL A 515 -26.99 14.64 28.21
C VAL A 515 -28.10 15.47 28.87
N GLN A 516 -28.15 15.54 30.21
CA GLN A 516 -29.10 16.39 30.90
C GLN A 516 -28.86 17.87 30.63
N LYS A 517 -27.60 18.32 30.55
CA LYS A 517 -27.27 19.73 30.33
C LYS A 517 -27.58 20.17 28.88
N VAL A 518 -27.32 19.33 27.89
CA VAL A 518 -27.64 19.61 26.47
C VAL A 518 -29.14 19.58 26.22
N ARG A 519 -29.88 18.67 26.86
CA ARG A 519 -31.37 18.66 26.79
C ARG A 519 -32.02 19.87 27.42
N THR A 520 -31.47 20.40 28.50
CA THR A 520 -31.98 21.63 29.15
C THR A 520 -31.69 22.87 28.32
N ASP A 521 -30.54 22.93 27.65
CA ASP A 521 -30.18 24.06 26.78
C ASP A 521 -30.92 24.04 25.44
N SER A 522 -31.14 22.87 24.84
CA SER A 522 -31.97 22.74 23.63
C SER A 522 -33.46 22.97 23.89
N ALA A 523 -33.98 22.59 25.02
CA ALA A 523 -35.35 22.89 25.43
C ALA A 523 -35.56 24.40 25.65
N LYS A 524 -34.58 25.14 26.16
CA LYS A 524 -34.62 26.61 26.28
C LYS A 524 -34.52 27.33 24.94
N ARG A 525 -33.87 26.75 23.91
CA ARG A 525 -33.79 27.34 22.57
C ARG A 525 -35.04 27.11 21.72
N VAL A 526 -35.76 26.01 21.91
CA VAL A 526 -37.00 25.69 21.15
C VAL A 526 -38.21 26.50 21.63
N SER A 527 -38.21 27.04 22.85
CA SER A 527 -39.29 27.89 23.36
C SER A 527 -39.32 29.33 22.80
N GLY A 528 -38.32 29.70 21.94
CA GLY A 528 -38.20 31.06 21.36
C GLY A 528 -38.69 31.21 19.91
N PHE A 529 -39.06 30.14 19.21
CA PHE A 529 -39.58 30.21 17.84
C PHE A 529 -41.07 29.95 17.77
N GLY A 530 -41.88 31.02 17.96
CA GLY A 530 -43.31 31.02 17.69
C GLY A 530 -43.57 30.95 16.19
N PHE A 531 -44.11 29.87 15.67
CA PHE A 531 -44.67 29.79 14.33
C PHE A 531 -45.94 30.60 14.26
N ALA A 532 -45.89 31.76 13.61
CA ALA A 532 -47.10 32.49 13.20
C ALA A 532 -47.84 31.68 12.14
N ARG A 533 -48.97 31.09 12.49
CA ARG A 533 -49.93 30.53 11.50
C ARG A 533 -50.50 31.65 10.64
N ARG A 534 -50.14 31.71 9.36
CA ARG A 534 -50.94 32.45 8.37
C ARG A 534 -52.27 31.74 8.17
N LYS A 535 -53.38 32.39 8.57
CA LYS A 535 -54.68 32.04 8.10
C LYS A 535 -54.79 32.45 6.62
N GLN A 536 -55.14 31.51 5.75
CA GLN A 536 -55.70 31.79 4.43
C GLN A 536 -57.17 32.11 4.62
N SER A 537 -57.57 33.26 4.13
CA SER A 537 -58.94 33.59 3.71
C SER A 537 -59.02 33.47 2.21
#